data_3cfa7482e1e3c24e6b26e41db1acc4b3
#
_entry.id   3cfa7482e1e3c24e6b26e41db1acc4b3
#
_cell.length_a   1.000
_cell.length_b   1.000
_cell.length_c   1.000
_cell.angle_alpha   90.00
_cell.angle_beta   90.00
_cell.angle_gamma   90.00
#
_symmetry.space_group_name_H-M   'P 1'
#
loop_
_entity.id
_entity.type
_entity.pdbx_description
1 polymer ?
#
loop_
_entity_poly.entity_id
_entity_poly.type
_entity_poly.pdbx_seq_one_letter_code
_entity_poly.pdbx_strand_id
1 'polypeptide(L)'
;MLPSPSTRTAMAKPNSALKSIRFGAYDVDLVGQELRKGGIRIKLQPKPFQVLAILLERAGASVSRDELKKLLWAPDTFVDFDHGLNTTINKIREALSDSAENPRYIETLPNGYRFIAAVNRPAAPAESESSVASWSGTEAPLKRWPQRSVVAAVAAICLLAASLLAFQYRDAIFPRHPPNIKSIAVLPLRNLSGDPAQDYFSDSMTDELTTQLAKITSLRVASAASVMRYKNTNAPIADIARDLHVDAFVEGSVLRSGDKVRITAQLIDVATDRHIWAEDYHGDMRDILVLQSDIASAIATTVQARTAPAEKFTQPHQVDPRAYDAYIKGRGYWSRSKTFGAQHDDLEKSGEAFRLAIQYDPNYAIAYSGLANYYGLMAGDGGLPAPEEWQLCEENARKALALDETLPEAHLALATKRMFFDWDWAAAESEIRRGLELNPHYAEMHNVYSHLLGYTGRFDESIAEAHRAEELDPLGQRTTVLRALSYSRRFDLFLAEVEKTFAQDPARIHEERAMVFKARKEYAQAVDETDKQLRAEGCPACADVLARAYAAGGYRGWLNSKLSELKKRSEKEPTSPFEYAELYTALGNPDMAMQYLETAYRGHSALLLELQLNPAYDALHPDPRYQELIRRIGLPL
;
A
#
# COMPACT_ATOMS: atom_id res chain seq x y z
N MET A 1 -27.10 54.51 3.39
CA MET A 1 -27.87 54.12 2.21
C MET A 1 -27.28 52.86 1.64
N LEU A 2 -27.91 51.75 1.94
CA LEU A 2 -27.67 50.44 1.32
C LEU A 2 -28.48 50.36 0.03
N PRO A 3 -28.05 49.66 -1.00
CA PRO A 3 -28.97 49.00 -1.90
C PRO A 3 -28.95 47.47 -1.71
N SER A 4 -30.18 46.97 -1.72
CA SER A 4 -30.63 45.59 -1.55
C SER A 4 -30.20 44.65 -2.67
N PRO A 5 -30.42 43.34 -2.44
CA PRO A 5 -29.94 42.27 -3.32
C PRO A 5 -30.97 41.94 -4.39
N SER A 6 -30.55 41.69 -5.58
CA SER A 6 -31.27 40.83 -6.55
C SER A 6 -30.41 40.59 -7.78
N THR A 7 -30.06 39.36 -8.05
CA THR A 7 -30.69 38.68 -9.20
C THR A 7 -30.26 37.21 -9.18
N ARG A 8 -31.13 36.36 -8.68
CA ARG A 8 -31.10 34.92 -9.04
C ARG A 8 -31.35 34.86 -10.55
N THR A 9 -30.33 34.56 -11.31
CA THR A 9 -30.45 34.18 -12.73
C THR A 9 -31.23 32.88 -12.79
N ALA A 10 -32.45 32.95 -13.27
CA ALA A 10 -33.36 31.85 -13.47
C ALA A 10 -32.75 30.87 -14.50
N MET A 11 -32.50 29.65 -14.08
CA MET A 11 -32.26 28.53 -15.00
C MET A 11 -33.43 28.44 -15.97
N ALA A 12 -33.13 28.35 -17.27
CA ALA A 12 -34.10 28.11 -18.31
C ALA A 12 -34.87 26.82 -18.02
N LYS A 13 -36.15 26.93 -17.72
CA LYS A 13 -37.06 25.78 -17.59
C LYS A 13 -37.19 25.14 -18.96
N PRO A 14 -37.10 23.81 -19.08
CA PRO A 14 -37.41 23.13 -20.31
C PRO A 14 -38.87 23.39 -20.74
N ASN A 15 -39.07 23.47 -22.03
CA ASN A 15 -40.33 23.83 -22.70
C ASN A 15 -41.48 22.93 -22.17
N SER A 16 -42.49 23.53 -21.60
CA SER A 16 -43.55 22.87 -20.79
C SER A 16 -44.57 22.03 -21.58
N ALA A 17 -44.28 21.67 -22.84
CA ALA A 17 -45.21 20.92 -23.71
C ALA A 17 -45.02 19.39 -23.71
N LEU A 18 -43.93 18.86 -23.20
CA LEU A 18 -43.63 17.41 -23.27
C LEU A 18 -43.61 16.82 -21.85
N LYS A 19 -44.67 16.11 -21.46
CA LYS A 19 -44.77 15.46 -20.14
C LYS A 19 -44.10 14.09 -20.08
N SER A 20 -44.10 13.31 -21.18
CA SER A 20 -43.43 12.01 -21.24
C SER A 20 -42.92 11.69 -22.67
N ILE A 21 -41.81 10.96 -22.75
CA ILE A 21 -41.20 10.48 -24.02
C ILE A 21 -41.01 8.96 -23.91
N ARG A 22 -41.40 8.22 -24.98
CA ARG A 22 -41.18 6.77 -25.07
C ARG A 22 -40.23 6.43 -26.20
N PHE A 23 -39.32 5.48 -25.94
CA PHE A 23 -38.41 4.92 -26.93
C PHE A 23 -38.07 3.46 -26.57
N GLY A 24 -38.12 2.57 -27.53
CA GLY A 24 -37.89 1.15 -27.27
C GLY A 24 -38.78 0.63 -26.10
N ALA A 25 -38.18 0.05 -25.12
CA ALA A 25 -38.83 -0.43 -23.90
C ALA A 25 -38.87 0.61 -22.75
N TYR A 26 -38.42 1.82 -22.99
CA TYR A 26 -38.23 2.87 -21.98
C TYR A 26 -39.29 3.96 -22.08
N ASP A 27 -39.67 4.47 -20.90
CA ASP A 27 -40.61 5.56 -20.68
C ASP A 27 -39.93 6.61 -19.78
N VAL A 28 -39.84 7.86 -20.24
CA VAL A 28 -39.16 8.95 -19.51
C VAL A 28 -40.19 10.02 -19.17
N ASP A 29 -40.42 10.22 -17.89
CA ASP A 29 -41.19 11.36 -17.37
C ASP A 29 -40.24 12.54 -17.14
N LEU A 30 -40.33 13.54 -18.00
CA LEU A 30 -39.47 14.73 -17.93
C LEU A 30 -39.86 15.66 -16.75
N VAL A 31 -41.09 15.61 -16.29
CA VAL A 31 -41.59 16.43 -15.16
C VAL A 31 -41.23 15.77 -13.83
N GLY A 32 -41.47 14.48 -13.71
CA GLY A 32 -41.13 13.69 -12.52
C GLY A 32 -39.67 13.29 -12.43
N GLN A 33 -38.87 13.56 -13.49
CA GLN A 33 -37.47 13.15 -13.61
C GLN A 33 -37.28 11.63 -13.36
N GLU A 34 -38.14 10.82 -13.99
CA GLU A 34 -38.11 9.38 -13.86
C GLU A 34 -37.84 8.69 -15.19
N LEU A 35 -36.95 7.68 -15.17
CA LEU A 35 -36.74 6.73 -16.25
C LEU A 35 -37.37 5.39 -15.84
N ARG A 36 -38.17 4.78 -16.72
CA ARG A 36 -38.80 3.48 -16.49
C ARG A 36 -38.54 2.54 -17.67
N LYS A 37 -38.40 1.24 -17.38
CA LYS A 37 -38.32 0.18 -18.40
C LYS A 37 -39.41 -0.85 -18.12
N GLY A 38 -40.34 -1.00 -19.04
CA GLY A 38 -41.47 -1.89 -18.84
C GLY A 38 -42.30 -1.58 -17.58
N GLY A 39 -42.40 -0.30 -17.20
CA GLY A 39 -43.09 0.17 -15.98
C GLY A 39 -42.22 0.17 -14.71
N ILE A 40 -41.04 -0.45 -14.72
CA ILE A 40 -40.12 -0.49 -13.58
C ILE A 40 -39.22 0.74 -13.58
N ARG A 41 -39.16 1.46 -12.45
CA ARG A 41 -38.33 2.65 -12.32
C ARG A 41 -36.86 2.29 -12.29
N ILE A 42 -36.04 2.94 -13.14
CA ILE A 42 -34.58 2.89 -13.14
C ILE A 42 -34.06 4.13 -12.44
N LYS A 43 -33.24 3.94 -11.41
CA LYS A 43 -32.65 5.04 -10.64
C LYS A 43 -31.52 5.68 -11.48
N LEU A 44 -31.73 6.91 -11.92
CA LEU A 44 -30.71 7.69 -12.62
C LEU A 44 -30.43 8.97 -11.80
N GLN A 45 -29.16 9.32 -11.64
CA GLN A 45 -28.76 10.53 -10.92
C GLN A 45 -29.25 11.80 -11.66
N PRO A 46 -29.42 12.94 -10.98
CA PRO A 46 -29.95 14.17 -11.59
C PRO A 46 -29.18 14.65 -12.82
N LYS A 47 -27.84 14.67 -12.80
CA LYS A 47 -27.04 15.10 -13.97
C LYS A 47 -27.15 14.17 -15.17
N PRO A 48 -26.97 12.83 -15.05
CA PRO A 48 -27.27 11.90 -16.13
C PRO A 48 -28.70 12.03 -16.67
N PHE A 49 -29.69 12.25 -15.81
CA PHE A 49 -31.06 12.45 -16.27
C PHE A 49 -31.22 13.71 -17.11
N GLN A 50 -30.61 14.82 -16.72
CA GLN A 50 -30.64 16.09 -17.48
C GLN A 50 -30.00 15.93 -18.87
N VAL A 51 -28.84 15.24 -18.96
CA VAL A 51 -28.20 14.94 -20.25
C VAL A 51 -29.12 14.10 -21.14
N LEU A 52 -29.74 13.05 -20.57
CA LEU A 52 -30.67 12.19 -21.31
C LEU A 52 -31.89 13.00 -21.79
N ALA A 53 -32.44 13.89 -20.99
CA ALA A 53 -33.56 14.76 -21.35
C ALA A 53 -33.20 15.67 -22.54
N ILE A 54 -32.03 16.32 -22.52
CA ILE A 54 -31.54 17.17 -23.63
C ILE A 54 -31.38 16.35 -24.92
N LEU A 55 -30.80 15.15 -24.82
CA LEU A 55 -30.61 14.27 -25.99
C LEU A 55 -31.94 13.77 -26.55
N LEU A 56 -32.94 13.51 -25.69
CA LEU A 56 -34.29 13.08 -26.09
C LEU A 56 -35.09 14.23 -26.69
N GLU A 57 -34.98 15.45 -26.18
CA GLU A 57 -35.60 16.64 -26.78
C GLU A 57 -35.13 16.91 -28.21
N ARG A 58 -33.87 16.52 -28.47
CA ARG A 58 -33.21 16.70 -29.77
C ARG A 58 -32.91 15.38 -30.47
N ALA A 59 -33.73 14.36 -30.26
CA ALA A 59 -33.54 13.06 -30.85
C ALA A 59 -33.34 13.14 -32.38
N GLY A 60 -32.30 12.47 -32.89
CA GLY A 60 -31.87 12.52 -34.27
C GLY A 60 -30.88 13.64 -34.61
N ALA A 61 -30.78 14.71 -33.83
CA ALA A 61 -29.81 15.78 -33.98
C ALA A 61 -28.56 15.56 -33.14
N SER A 62 -27.40 16.06 -33.62
CA SER A 62 -26.16 16.05 -32.81
C SER A 62 -26.17 17.18 -31.81
N VAL A 63 -25.78 16.88 -30.58
CA VAL A 63 -25.56 17.86 -29.50
C VAL A 63 -24.06 17.89 -29.17
N SER A 64 -23.44 19.07 -29.31
CA SER A 64 -22.00 19.20 -29.14
C SER A 64 -21.61 19.14 -27.64
N ARG A 65 -20.33 18.78 -27.36
CA ARG A 65 -19.78 18.77 -26.00
C ARG A 65 -19.85 20.15 -25.36
N ASP A 66 -19.53 21.20 -26.13
CA ASP A 66 -19.57 22.59 -25.65
C ASP A 66 -21.00 23.05 -25.31
N GLU A 67 -21.98 22.57 -26.05
CA GLU A 67 -23.39 22.88 -25.80
C GLU A 67 -23.89 22.18 -24.52
N LEU A 68 -23.56 20.91 -24.34
CA LEU A 68 -23.85 20.18 -23.08
C LEU A 68 -23.15 20.83 -21.89
N LYS A 69 -21.90 21.28 -22.08
CA LYS A 69 -21.16 22.02 -21.07
C LYS A 69 -21.89 23.28 -20.63
N LYS A 70 -22.32 24.13 -21.56
CA LYS A 70 -23.03 25.39 -21.27
C LYS A 70 -24.38 25.17 -20.59
N LEU A 71 -25.06 24.06 -20.88
CA LEU A 71 -26.38 23.77 -20.33
C LEU A 71 -26.34 23.12 -18.93
N LEU A 72 -25.25 22.45 -18.58
CA LEU A 72 -25.16 21.61 -17.37
C LEU A 72 -24.26 22.16 -16.28
N TRP A 73 -23.37 23.09 -16.60
CA TRP A 73 -22.43 23.68 -15.64
C TRP A 73 -22.46 25.20 -15.72
N ALA A 74 -22.37 25.84 -14.54
CA ALA A 74 -22.28 27.29 -14.46
C ALA A 74 -20.92 27.79 -15.01
N PRO A 75 -20.83 29.03 -15.56
CA PRO A 75 -19.60 29.55 -16.17
C PRO A 75 -18.37 29.56 -15.26
N ASP A 76 -18.56 29.58 -13.95
CA ASP A 76 -17.52 29.70 -12.93
C ASP A 76 -17.12 28.35 -12.29
N THR A 77 -17.49 27.22 -12.90
CA THR A 77 -17.20 25.89 -12.33
C THR A 77 -15.92 25.33 -12.92
N PHE A 78 -14.84 25.25 -12.14
CA PHE A 78 -13.59 24.58 -12.51
C PHE A 78 -13.71 23.08 -12.24
N VAL A 79 -14.07 22.31 -13.27
CA VAL A 79 -14.05 20.83 -13.28
C VAL A 79 -13.55 20.33 -14.63
N ASP A 80 -12.97 19.15 -14.65
CA ASP A 80 -12.67 18.44 -15.92
C ASP A 80 -13.98 18.03 -16.59
N PHE A 81 -14.43 18.87 -17.53
CA PHE A 81 -15.72 18.72 -18.20
C PHE A 81 -15.78 17.51 -19.09
N ASP A 82 -14.67 17.18 -19.76
CA ASP A 82 -14.63 16.05 -20.69
C ASP A 82 -14.71 14.72 -19.97
N HIS A 83 -14.01 14.59 -18.86
CA HIS A 83 -14.11 13.39 -18.00
C HIS A 83 -15.49 13.28 -17.34
N GLY A 84 -16.00 14.37 -16.79
CA GLY A 84 -17.33 14.41 -16.16
C GLY A 84 -18.47 14.11 -17.13
N LEU A 85 -18.38 14.59 -18.39
CA LEU A 85 -19.38 14.32 -19.43
C LEU A 85 -19.31 12.87 -19.92
N ASN A 86 -18.11 12.32 -20.14
CA ASN A 86 -17.92 10.93 -20.52
C ASN A 86 -18.47 9.98 -19.45
N THR A 87 -18.19 10.24 -18.17
CA THR A 87 -18.74 9.48 -17.04
C THR A 87 -20.28 9.57 -17.00
N THR A 88 -20.83 10.74 -17.27
CA THR A 88 -22.29 10.96 -17.31
C THR A 88 -22.93 10.15 -18.44
N ILE A 89 -22.35 10.15 -19.64
CA ILE A 89 -22.84 9.36 -20.79
C ILE A 89 -22.75 7.86 -20.52
N ASN A 90 -21.67 7.40 -19.88
CA ASN A 90 -21.51 5.98 -19.52
C ASN A 90 -22.60 5.53 -18.53
N LYS A 91 -22.94 6.35 -17.52
CA LYS A 91 -24.07 6.06 -16.60
C LYS A 91 -25.42 6.00 -17.31
N ILE A 92 -25.63 6.82 -18.34
CA ILE A 92 -26.87 6.75 -19.15
C ILE A 92 -26.87 5.46 -19.98
N ARG A 93 -25.77 5.09 -20.61
CA ARG A 93 -25.63 3.86 -21.37
C ARG A 93 -25.88 2.63 -20.50
N GLU A 94 -25.30 2.60 -19.32
CA GLU A 94 -25.55 1.53 -18.32
C GLU A 94 -27.04 1.43 -17.99
N ALA A 95 -27.71 2.54 -17.68
CA ALA A 95 -29.13 2.58 -17.39
C ALA A 95 -30.02 2.13 -18.58
N LEU A 96 -29.58 2.40 -19.79
CA LEU A 96 -30.28 2.01 -21.03
C LEU A 96 -29.86 0.62 -21.56
N SER A 97 -28.90 -0.05 -20.92
CA SER A 97 -28.25 -1.28 -21.43
C SER A 97 -27.72 -1.08 -22.85
N ASP A 98 -27.01 0.04 -23.08
CA ASP A 98 -26.44 0.48 -24.34
C ASP A 98 -24.91 0.37 -24.33
N SER A 99 -24.26 0.26 -25.49
CA SER A 99 -22.80 0.14 -25.65
C SER A 99 -22.23 1.25 -26.53
N ALA A 100 -21.01 1.69 -26.22
CA ALA A 100 -20.30 2.67 -27.05
C ALA A 100 -19.85 2.10 -28.39
N GLU A 101 -19.56 0.79 -28.45
CA GLU A 101 -19.06 0.09 -29.63
C GLU A 101 -20.20 -0.31 -30.61
N ASN A 102 -21.40 -0.56 -30.08
CA ASN A 102 -22.59 -0.88 -30.85
C ASN A 102 -23.81 -0.14 -30.29
N PRO A 103 -23.91 1.18 -30.54
CA PRO A 103 -24.91 2.03 -29.92
C PRO A 103 -26.31 1.76 -30.45
N ARG A 104 -27.27 1.52 -29.55
CA ARG A 104 -28.70 1.40 -29.83
C ARG A 104 -29.45 2.70 -29.57
N TYR A 105 -28.97 3.50 -28.63
CA TYR A 105 -29.63 4.71 -28.17
C TYR A 105 -28.74 5.95 -28.29
N ILE A 106 -27.45 5.89 -27.85
CA ILE A 106 -26.57 7.04 -27.81
C ILE A 106 -25.31 6.79 -28.64
N GLU A 107 -25.22 7.44 -29.75
CA GLU A 107 -24.06 7.44 -30.63
C GLU A 107 -23.04 8.49 -30.18
N THR A 108 -21.74 8.13 -30.17
CA THR A 108 -20.65 9.08 -29.95
C THR A 108 -20.18 9.63 -31.29
N LEU A 109 -20.15 10.96 -31.42
CA LEU A 109 -19.63 11.67 -32.57
C LEU A 109 -18.31 12.36 -32.20
N PRO A 110 -17.45 12.73 -33.16
CA PRO A 110 -16.19 13.42 -32.86
C PRO A 110 -16.33 14.67 -31.99
N ASN A 111 -17.42 15.42 -32.16
CA ASN A 111 -17.65 16.66 -31.41
C ASN A 111 -18.85 16.61 -30.44
N GLY A 112 -19.43 15.43 -30.14
CA GLY A 112 -20.61 15.38 -29.28
C GLY A 112 -21.30 14.02 -29.24
N TYR A 113 -22.63 14.05 -29.01
CA TYR A 113 -23.47 12.86 -28.89
C TYR A 113 -24.78 13.04 -29.63
N ARG A 114 -25.39 11.93 -30.08
CA ARG A 114 -26.66 11.89 -30.76
C ARG A 114 -27.54 10.79 -30.21
N PHE A 115 -28.82 11.08 -29.95
CA PHE A 115 -29.80 10.04 -29.66
C PHE A 115 -30.35 9.47 -30.95
N ILE A 116 -30.16 8.18 -31.25
CA ILE A 116 -30.42 7.57 -32.56
C ILE A 116 -31.71 6.77 -32.64
N ALA A 117 -32.30 6.38 -31.46
CA ALA A 117 -33.54 5.60 -31.48
C ALA A 117 -34.77 6.49 -31.79
N ALA A 118 -35.77 5.91 -32.46
CA ALA A 118 -37.04 6.58 -32.70
C ALA A 118 -37.77 6.87 -31.36
N VAL A 119 -38.15 8.12 -31.17
CA VAL A 119 -38.89 8.59 -29.99
C VAL A 119 -40.36 8.81 -30.32
N ASN A 120 -41.24 8.26 -29.51
CA ASN A 120 -42.69 8.45 -29.65
C ASN A 120 -43.14 9.52 -28.64
N ARG A 121 -43.69 10.62 -29.14
CA ARG A 121 -44.20 11.75 -28.37
C ARG A 121 -45.72 11.70 -28.37
N PRO A 122 -46.41 11.45 -27.23
CA PRO A 122 -47.85 11.51 -27.19
C PRO A 122 -48.33 12.93 -27.55
N ALA A 123 -49.17 13.04 -28.53
CA ALA A 123 -49.80 14.30 -28.91
C ALA A 123 -50.74 14.75 -27.76
N ALA A 124 -50.82 16.08 -27.55
CA ALA A 124 -51.75 16.67 -26.58
C ALA A 124 -53.20 16.33 -27.02
N PRO A 125 -54.09 16.03 -26.07
CA PRO A 125 -55.49 15.69 -26.42
C PRO A 125 -56.22 16.93 -26.94
N ALA A 126 -56.72 16.83 -28.18
CA ALA A 126 -57.76 17.73 -28.68
C ALA A 126 -59.10 17.32 -28.06
N GLU A 127 -59.78 18.30 -27.50
CA GLU A 127 -61.18 18.15 -27.08
C GLU A 127 -62.03 17.79 -28.29
N SER A 128 -62.80 16.69 -28.21
CA SER A 128 -63.93 16.44 -29.10
C SER A 128 -64.98 15.62 -28.39
N GLU A 129 -66.16 16.12 -28.60
CA GLU A 129 -67.48 15.84 -28.03
C GLU A 129 -67.92 14.37 -28.01
N SER A 130 -68.76 14.11 -27.01
CA SER A 130 -69.51 12.92 -26.78
C SER A 130 -70.31 12.39 -27.95
N SER A 131 -70.23 11.09 -28.26
CA SER A 131 -71.32 10.33 -28.84
C SER A 131 -71.54 9.05 -28.07
N VAL A 132 -72.75 8.98 -27.49
CA VAL A 132 -73.26 7.84 -26.78
C VAL A 132 -73.63 6.76 -27.82
N ALA A 133 -72.98 5.62 -27.78
CA ALA A 133 -73.42 4.43 -28.50
C ALA A 133 -73.83 3.34 -27.48
N SER A 134 -75.13 3.03 -27.52
CA SER A 134 -75.79 1.99 -26.77
C SER A 134 -75.25 0.60 -27.04
N TRP A 135 -74.85 -0.10 -26.02
CA TRP A 135 -74.47 -1.52 -26.07
C TRP A 135 -75.62 -2.39 -25.72
N SER A 136 -76.14 -3.13 -26.69
CA SER A 136 -77.12 -4.24 -26.51
C SER A 136 -76.34 -5.49 -26.10
N GLY A 137 -76.68 -6.04 -24.95
CA GLY A 137 -76.03 -7.20 -24.38
C GLY A 137 -76.30 -8.49 -25.18
N THR A 138 -75.24 -9.31 -25.21
CA THR A 138 -75.40 -10.75 -25.45
C THR A 138 -74.60 -11.46 -24.37
N GLU A 139 -75.29 -12.08 -23.43
CA GLU A 139 -74.73 -12.91 -22.40
C GLU A 139 -74.08 -14.16 -22.98
N ALA A 140 -72.82 -14.37 -22.84
CA ALA A 140 -72.12 -15.64 -23.06
C ALA A 140 -71.99 -16.38 -21.72
N PRO A 141 -72.21 -17.68 -21.63
CA PRO A 141 -72.23 -18.40 -20.37
C PRO A 141 -70.88 -18.54 -19.74
N LEU A 142 -70.76 -18.12 -18.49
CA LEU A 142 -69.55 -18.28 -17.64
C LEU A 142 -69.25 -19.77 -17.44
N LYS A 143 -68.15 -20.25 -18.04
CA LYS A 143 -67.63 -21.59 -17.82
C LYS A 143 -67.03 -21.64 -16.39
N ARG A 144 -67.75 -22.37 -15.48
CA ARG A 144 -67.24 -22.60 -14.12
C ARG A 144 -65.98 -23.40 -14.15
N TRP A 145 -64.86 -22.76 -13.76
CA TRP A 145 -63.60 -23.44 -13.52
C TRP A 145 -63.72 -24.27 -12.21
N PRO A 146 -63.12 -25.48 -12.18
CA PRO A 146 -63.19 -26.31 -10.97
C PRO A 146 -62.45 -25.59 -9.84
N GLN A 147 -63.08 -25.56 -8.65
CA GLN A 147 -62.64 -24.87 -7.44
C GLN A 147 -61.14 -25.17 -7.08
N ARG A 148 -60.67 -26.36 -7.44
CA ARG A 148 -59.23 -26.76 -7.24
C ARG A 148 -58.23 -25.92 -8.05
N SER A 149 -58.58 -25.45 -9.25
CA SER A 149 -57.72 -24.63 -10.10
C SER A 149 -57.65 -23.18 -9.63
N VAL A 150 -58.70 -22.64 -9.05
CA VAL A 150 -58.73 -21.29 -8.47
C VAL A 150 -57.88 -21.24 -7.19
N VAL A 151 -58.00 -22.27 -6.33
CA VAL A 151 -57.19 -22.38 -5.11
C VAL A 151 -55.69 -22.53 -5.46
N ALA A 152 -55.36 -23.31 -6.48
CA ALA A 152 -53.98 -23.44 -6.95
C ALA A 152 -53.41 -22.13 -7.54
N ALA A 153 -54.24 -21.37 -8.29
CA ALA A 153 -53.82 -20.07 -8.83
C ALA A 153 -53.62 -19.01 -7.73
N VAL A 154 -54.51 -18.97 -6.74
CA VAL A 154 -54.38 -18.07 -5.57
C VAL A 154 -53.15 -18.44 -4.74
N ALA A 155 -52.92 -19.74 -4.50
CA ALA A 155 -51.72 -20.19 -3.79
C ALA A 155 -50.43 -19.83 -4.54
N ALA A 156 -50.38 -19.96 -5.87
CA ALA A 156 -49.26 -19.56 -6.70
C ALA A 156 -49.01 -18.03 -6.66
N ILE A 157 -50.09 -17.23 -6.68
CA ILE A 157 -49.98 -15.76 -6.56
C ILE A 157 -49.50 -15.36 -5.16
N CYS A 158 -49.99 -16.03 -4.10
CA CYS A 158 -49.52 -15.78 -2.74
C CYS A 158 -48.05 -16.17 -2.54
N LEU A 159 -47.59 -17.29 -3.14
CA LEU A 159 -46.20 -17.71 -3.11
C LEU A 159 -45.30 -16.73 -3.91
N LEU A 160 -45.76 -16.24 -5.05
CA LEU A 160 -45.06 -15.22 -5.83
C LEU A 160 -45.00 -13.88 -5.08
N ALA A 161 -46.11 -13.47 -4.45
CA ALA A 161 -46.12 -12.26 -3.63
C ALA A 161 -45.23 -12.40 -2.39
N ALA A 162 -45.25 -13.56 -1.72
CA ALA A 162 -44.36 -13.84 -0.59
C ALA A 162 -42.88 -13.89 -1.01
N SER A 163 -42.58 -14.45 -2.19
CA SER A 163 -41.22 -14.47 -2.75
C SER A 163 -40.74 -13.06 -3.14
N LEU A 164 -41.64 -12.23 -3.70
CA LEU A 164 -41.34 -10.82 -4.02
C LEU A 164 -41.16 -9.99 -2.73
N LEU A 165 -41.98 -10.21 -1.72
CA LEU A 165 -41.83 -9.59 -0.41
C LEU A 165 -40.54 -10.05 0.27
N ALA A 166 -40.26 -11.35 0.28
CA ALA A 166 -39.00 -11.88 0.80
C ALA A 166 -37.77 -11.34 0.04
N PHE A 167 -37.88 -11.13 -1.28
CA PHE A 167 -36.85 -10.51 -2.08
C PHE A 167 -36.70 -8.99 -1.81
N GLN A 168 -37.83 -8.27 -1.66
CA GLN A 168 -37.84 -6.84 -1.30
C GLN A 168 -37.32 -6.59 0.13
N TYR A 169 -37.64 -7.48 1.06
CA TYR A 169 -37.21 -7.39 2.46
C TYR A 169 -36.04 -8.30 2.79
N ARG A 170 -35.34 -8.85 1.76
CA ARG A 170 -34.20 -9.75 1.95
C ARG A 170 -33.12 -9.13 2.84
N ASP A 171 -32.85 -7.84 2.66
CA ASP A 171 -31.82 -7.12 3.44
C ASP A 171 -32.28 -6.78 4.88
N ALA A 172 -33.61 -6.82 5.14
CA ALA A 172 -34.18 -6.68 6.48
C ALA A 172 -34.36 -8.04 7.20
N ILE A 173 -34.66 -9.12 6.44
CA ILE A 173 -34.84 -10.48 6.97
C ILE A 173 -33.48 -11.18 7.17
N PHE A 174 -32.53 -10.93 6.29
CA PHE A 174 -31.16 -11.34 6.40
C PHE A 174 -30.28 -10.07 6.48
N PRO A 175 -30.16 -9.48 7.67
CA PRO A 175 -29.23 -8.36 7.83
C PRO A 175 -27.87 -8.85 7.38
N ARG A 176 -27.38 -8.30 6.27
CA ARG A 176 -26.01 -8.56 5.83
C ARG A 176 -25.15 -8.17 7.00
N HIS A 177 -24.39 -9.12 7.53
CA HIS A 177 -23.38 -8.78 8.52
C HIS A 177 -22.56 -7.66 7.89
N PRO A 178 -22.38 -6.56 8.59
CA PRO A 178 -21.48 -5.53 8.08
C PRO A 178 -20.13 -6.16 7.78
N PRO A 179 -19.44 -5.66 6.79
CA PRO A 179 -18.13 -6.19 6.41
C PRO A 179 -17.23 -6.23 7.66
N ASN A 180 -16.74 -7.41 7.98
CA ASN A 180 -15.79 -7.60 9.09
C ASN A 180 -14.40 -7.28 8.54
N ILE A 181 -14.07 -5.99 8.46
CA ILE A 181 -12.80 -5.51 7.96
C ILE A 181 -11.76 -5.75 9.04
N LYS A 182 -10.82 -6.63 8.78
CA LYS A 182 -9.66 -6.93 9.64
C LYS A 182 -8.35 -6.43 9.05
N SER A 183 -8.36 -6.08 7.77
CA SER A 183 -7.18 -5.65 7.05
C SER A 183 -7.51 -4.56 6.03
N ILE A 184 -6.66 -3.54 5.97
CA ILE A 184 -6.79 -2.43 5.02
C ILE A 184 -5.46 -2.07 4.37
N ALA A 185 -5.55 -1.38 3.22
CA ALA A 185 -4.43 -0.67 2.64
C ALA A 185 -4.84 0.75 2.27
N VAL A 186 -3.95 1.71 2.46
CA VAL A 186 -4.12 3.09 1.99
C VAL A 186 -3.49 3.16 0.61
N LEU A 187 -4.31 3.21 -0.45
CA LEU A 187 -3.79 3.35 -1.81
C LEU A 187 -3.12 4.72 -2.01
N PRO A 188 -2.14 4.83 -2.94
CA PRO A 188 -1.46 6.10 -3.18
C PRO A 188 -2.45 7.22 -3.45
N LEU A 189 -2.45 8.25 -2.60
CA LEU A 189 -3.34 9.38 -2.73
C LEU A 189 -2.99 10.19 -3.98
N ARG A 190 -4.00 10.60 -4.73
CA ARG A 190 -3.80 11.35 -5.97
C ARG A 190 -3.47 12.81 -5.69
N ASN A 191 -2.39 13.30 -6.28
CA ASN A 191 -2.07 14.72 -6.29
C ASN A 191 -3.01 15.48 -7.23
N LEU A 192 -3.82 16.39 -6.71
CA LEU A 192 -4.74 17.23 -7.49
C LEU A 192 -4.22 18.66 -7.69
N SER A 193 -2.99 18.98 -7.27
CA SER A 193 -2.41 20.32 -7.45
C SER A 193 -2.06 20.63 -8.91
N GLY A 194 -1.93 19.59 -9.75
CA GLY A 194 -1.43 19.74 -11.12
C GLY A 194 0.08 19.97 -11.22
N ASP A 195 0.79 20.04 -10.11
CA ASP A 195 2.23 20.24 -10.02
C ASP A 195 2.91 18.92 -9.62
N PRO A 196 3.63 18.24 -10.54
CA PRO A 196 4.36 17.00 -10.21
C PRO A 196 5.40 17.17 -9.10
N ALA A 197 5.91 18.40 -8.88
CA ALA A 197 6.82 18.67 -7.79
C ALA A 197 6.18 18.50 -6.40
N GLN A 198 4.85 18.37 -6.33
CA GLN A 198 4.11 18.10 -5.08
C GLN A 198 3.70 16.63 -4.91
N ASP A 199 4.11 15.74 -5.80
CA ASP A 199 3.81 14.30 -5.67
C ASP A 199 4.34 13.71 -4.36
N TYR A 200 5.51 14.20 -3.90
CA TYR A 200 6.07 13.78 -2.61
C TYR A 200 5.12 14.05 -1.43
N PHE A 201 4.30 15.09 -1.51
CA PHE A 201 3.35 15.43 -0.46
C PHE A 201 2.20 14.41 -0.39
N SER A 202 1.64 14.02 -1.53
CA SER A 202 0.58 12.99 -1.57
C SER A 202 1.12 11.60 -1.21
N ASP A 203 2.34 11.28 -1.61
CA ASP A 203 3.01 10.01 -1.25
C ASP A 203 3.24 9.93 0.26
N SER A 204 3.77 11.01 0.85
CA SER A 204 4.01 11.07 2.30
C SER A 204 2.70 11.07 3.10
N MET A 205 1.64 11.70 2.58
CA MET A 205 0.32 11.63 3.22
C MET A 205 -0.21 10.19 3.23
N THR A 206 0.05 9.42 2.18
CA THR A 206 -0.28 8.00 2.13
C THR A 206 0.48 7.22 3.21
N ASP A 207 1.79 7.47 3.36
CA ASP A 207 2.66 6.84 4.36
C ASP A 207 2.23 7.20 5.79
N GLU A 208 1.96 8.47 6.05
CA GLU A 208 1.52 8.94 7.37
C GLU A 208 0.15 8.38 7.78
N LEU A 209 -0.83 8.34 6.87
CA LEU A 209 -2.13 7.72 7.15
C LEU A 209 -1.97 6.22 7.39
N THR A 210 -1.11 5.53 6.63
CA THR A 210 -0.78 4.12 6.87
C THR A 210 -0.20 3.94 8.27
N THR A 211 0.74 4.78 8.68
CA THR A 211 1.39 4.75 10.00
C THR A 211 0.39 5.01 11.14
N GLN A 212 -0.51 5.99 10.99
CA GLN A 212 -1.53 6.27 11.99
C GLN A 212 -2.53 5.12 12.14
N LEU A 213 -2.97 4.53 11.03
CA LEU A 213 -3.88 3.41 11.04
C LEU A 213 -3.23 2.13 11.58
N ALA A 214 -1.92 1.94 11.40
CA ALA A 214 -1.17 0.81 11.92
C ALA A 214 -1.07 0.79 13.47
N LYS A 215 -1.34 1.92 14.15
CA LYS A 215 -1.45 1.98 15.62
C LYS A 215 -2.71 1.29 16.14
N ILE A 216 -3.68 0.99 15.28
CA ILE A 216 -4.92 0.30 15.65
C ILE A 216 -4.64 -1.20 15.78
N THR A 217 -4.57 -1.70 17.00
CA THR A 217 -4.14 -3.08 17.29
C THR A 217 -5.01 -4.17 16.67
N SER A 218 -6.30 -3.88 16.44
CA SER A 218 -7.27 -4.82 15.87
C SER A 218 -7.30 -4.82 14.33
N LEU A 219 -6.51 -3.95 13.66
CA LEU A 219 -6.57 -3.72 12.24
C LEU A 219 -5.20 -3.94 11.59
N ARG A 220 -5.05 -4.96 10.76
CA ARG A 220 -3.85 -5.15 9.95
C ARG A 220 -3.81 -4.11 8.83
N VAL A 221 -2.72 -3.36 8.73
CA VAL A 221 -2.53 -2.33 7.70
C VAL A 221 -1.36 -2.75 6.81
N ALA A 222 -1.58 -2.81 5.49
CA ALA A 222 -0.51 -3.08 4.54
C ALA A 222 0.48 -1.91 4.50
N SER A 223 1.78 -2.20 4.37
CA SER A 223 2.82 -1.17 4.37
C SER A 223 2.68 -0.19 3.20
N ALA A 224 3.05 1.07 3.42
CA ALA A 224 3.10 2.08 2.37
C ALA A 224 4.05 1.67 1.23
N ALA A 225 5.18 1.02 1.52
CA ALA A 225 6.13 0.54 0.51
C ALA A 225 5.47 -0.46 -0.44
N SER A 226 4.71 -1.43 0.09
CA SER A 226 3.99 -2.43 -0.71
C SER A 226 2.88 -1.80 -1.55
N VAL A 227 2.25 -0.76 -1.06
CA VAL A 227 1.16 -0.05 -1.75
C VAL A 227 1.68 0.87 -2.86
N MET A 228 2.82 1.53 -2.66
CA MET A 228 3.39 2.50 -3.62
C MET A 228 3.71 1.92 -5.00
N ARG A 229 3.92 0.61 -5.13
CA ARG A 229 4.08 -0.06 -6.45
C ARG A 229 2.83 0.06 -7.33
N TYR A 230 1.66 0.33 -6.73
CA TYR A 230 0.41 0.54 -7.45
C TYR A 230 0.15 2.01 -7.81
N LYS A 231 1.09 2.91 -7.51
CA LYS A 231 1.01 4.30 -7.97
C LYS A 231 0.98 4.32 -9.50
N ASN A 232 -0.03 5.01 -10.06
CA ASN A 232 -0.25 5.11 -11.50
C ASN A 232 -0.56 3.77 -12.22
N THR A 233 -0.97 2.72 -11.50
CA THR A 233 -1.42 1.47 -12.11
C THR A 233 -2.90 1.52 -12.47
N ASN A 234 -3.27 0.78 -13.53
CA ASN A 234 -4.67 0.51 -13.88
C ASN A 234 -5.10 -0.90 -13.45
N ALA A 235 -4.37 -1.53 -12.54
CA ALA A 235 -4.71 -2.86 -12.06
C ALA A 235 -6.10 -2.85 -11.38
N PRO A 236 -6.92 -3.88 -11.57
CA PRO A 236 -8.20 -4.00 -10.88
C PRO A 236 -8.01 -4.03 -9.36
N ILE A 237 -8.88 -3.33 -8.62
CA ILE A 237 -8.84 -3.27 -7.14
C ILE A 237 -8.84 -4.68 -6.52
N ALA A 238 -9.59 -5.62 -7.09
CA ALA A 238 -9.65 -6.99 -6.63
C ALA A 238 -8.30 -7.75 -6.74
N ASP A 239 -7.47 -7.42 -7.74
CA ASP A 239 -6.15 -8.02 -7.90
C ASP A 239 -5.17 -7.41 -6.89
N ILE A 240 -5.21 -6.08 -6.71
CA ILE A 240 -4.42 -5.39 -5.68
C ILE A 240 -4.78 -5.93 -4.28
N ALA A 241 -6.07 -6.13 -4.00
CA ALA A 241 -6.53 -6.67 -2.72
C ALA A 241 -5.99 -8.09 -2.45
N ARG A 242 -5.97 -8.92 -3.49
CA ARG A 242 -5.42 -10.28 -3.40
C ARG A 242 -3.92 -10.26 -3.14
N ASP A 243 -3.17 -9.41 -3.83
CA ASP A 243 -1.73 -9.28 -3.67
C ASP A 243 -1.35 -8.73 -2.28
N LEU A 244 -2.11 -7.77 -1.75
CA LEU A 244 -1.88 -7.15 -0.45
C LEU A 244 -2.59 -7.89 0.70
N HIS A 245 -3.44 -8.88 0.39
CA HIS A 245 -4.25 -9.64 1.35
C HIS A 245 -5.12 -8.74 2.25
N VAL A 246 -5.83 -7.76 1.65
CA VAL A 246 -6.65 -6.78 2.39
C VAL A 246 -8.13 -6.92 2.10
N ASP A 247 -8.96 -6.58 3.12
CA ASP A 247 -10.43 -6.62 3.05
C ASP A 247 -11.01 -5.31 2.51
N ALA A 248 -10.30 -4.19 2.71
CA ALA A 248 -10.75 -2.88 2.28
C ALA A 248 -9.58 -1.97 1.88
N PHE A 249 -9.91 -0.92 1.11
CA PHE A 249 -8.98 0.13 0.73
C PHE A 249 -9.42 1.49 1.25
N VAL A 250 -8.44 2.29 1.66
CA VAL A 250 -8.58 3.75 1.76
C VAL A 250 -8.06 4.34 0.46
N GLU A 251 -8.91 5.02 -0.28
CA GLU A 251 -8.57 5.79 -1.47
C GLU A 251 -8.79 7.27 -1.24
N GLY A 252 -8.11 8.11 -2.01
CA GLY A 252 -8.34 9.53 -1.88
C GLY A 252 -7.50 10.39 -2.79
N SER A 253 -7.51 11.67 -2.46
CA SER A 253 -6.74 12.68 -3.17
C SER A 253 -6.35 13.82 -2.24
N VAL A 254 -5.26 14.48 -2.57
CA VAL A 254 -4.73 15.62 -1.85
C VAL A 254 -4.59 16.79 -2.80
N LEU A 255 -5.09 17.95 -2.38
CA LEU A 255 -4.90 19.24 -3.03
C LEU A 255 -4.24 20.20 -2.04
N ARG A 256 -3.01 20.60 -2.33
CA ARG A 256 -2.32 21.65 -1.59
C ARG A 256 -2.24 22.91 -2.44
N SER A 257 -2.59 24.05 -1.85
CA SER A 257 -2.48 25.38 -2.46
C SER A 257 -1.93 26.36 -1.43
N GLY A 258 -0.61 26.61 -1.49
CA GLY A 258 0.10 27.37 -0.45
C GLY A 258 -0.02 26.69 0.90
N ASP A 259 -0.56 27.41 1.89
CA ASP A 259 -0.76 26.89 3.25
C ASP A 259 -2.12 26.17 3.46
N LYS A 260 -2.94 26.06 2.42
CA LYS A 260 -4.23 25.35 2.50
C LYS A 260 -4.13 23.96 1.94
N VAL A 261 -4.76 23.01 2.65
CA VAL A 261 -4.83 21.61 2.25
C VAL A 261 -6.27 21.15 2.23
N ARG A 262 -6.61 20.37 1.21
CA ARG A 262 -7.84 19.60 1.13
C ARG A 262 -7.47 18.14 0.90
N ILE A 263 -8.05 17.28 1.71
CA ILE A 263 -7.87 15.81 1.62
C ILE A 263 -9.25 15.20 1.46
N THR A 264 -9.45 14.47 0.37
CA THR A 264 -10.63 13.62 0.21
C THR A 264 -10.21 12.20 0.54
N ALA A 265 -10.92 11.54 1.44
CA ALA A 265 -10.65 10.15 1.79
C ALA A 265 -11.94 9.33 1.74
N GLN A 266 -11.84 8.08 1.29
CA GLN A 266 -12.95 7.15 1.20
C GLN A 266 -12.50 5.73 1.52
N LEU A 267 -13.36 4.96 2.21
CA LEU A 267 -13.13 3.56 2.54
C LEU A 267 -14.00 2.67 1.66
N ILE A 268 -13.39 1.72 0.96
CA ILE A 268 -14.03 0.83 -0.01
C ILE A 268 -13.89 -0.61 0.48
N ASP A 269 -15.00 -1.31 0.59
CA ASP A 269 -15.04 -2.75 0.86
C ASP A 269 -14.73 -3.53 -0.42
N VAL A 270 -13.70 -4.37 -0.40
CA VAL A 270 -13.24 -5.13 -1.57
C VAL A 270 -14.28 -6.16 -2.03
N ALA A 271 -14.95 -6.83 -1.08
CA ALA A 271 -15.87 -7.92 -1.40
C ALA A 271 -17.15 -7.42 -2.11
N THR A 272 -17.57 -6.18 -1.84
CA THR A 272 -18.82 -5.62 -2.38
C THR A 272 -18.61 -4.48 -3.35
N ASP A 273 -17.38 -4.00 -3.51
CA ASP A 273 -17.02 -2.80 -4.28
C ASP A 273 -17.87 -1.58 -3.89
N ARG A 274 -18.10 -1.40 -2.58
CA ARG A 274 -18.93 -0.32 -2.05
C ARG A 274 -18.13 0.64 -1.22
N HIS A 275 -18.38 1.93 -1.41
CA HIS A 275 -17.90 2.96 -0.50
C HIS A 275 -18.67 2.82 0.83
N ILE A 276 -17.93 2.50 1.90
CA ILE A 276 -18.46 2.37 3.25
C ILE A 276 -18.51 3.75 3.93
N TRP A 277 -17.52 4.57 3.62
CA TRP A 277 -17.35 5.90 4.17
C TRP A 277 -16.62 6.78 3.15
N ALA A 278 -16.96 8.08 3.12
CA ALA A 278 -16.27 9.08 2.31
C ALA A 278 -16.48 10.47 2.91
N GLU A 279 -15.39 11.21 3.12
CA GLU A 279 -15.39 12.57 3.66
C GLU A 279 -14.33 13.46 3.03
N ASP A 280 -14.56 14.78 3.08
CA ASP A 280 -13.64 15.84 2.67
C ASP A 280 -13.14 16.61 3.89
N TYR A 281 -11.84 16.72 4.04
CA TYR A 281 -11.16 17.44 5.10
C TYR A 281 -10.47 18.70 4.55
N HIS A 282 -10.61 19.82 5.26
CA HIS A 282 -10.04 21.09 4.88
C HIS A 282 -9.32 21.71 6.07
N GLY A 283 -8.12 22.24 5.87
CA GLY A 283 -7.39 22.91 6.93
C GLY A 283 -6.16 23.66 6.44
N ASP A 284 -5.41 24.16 7.41
CA ASP A 284 -4.12 24.78 7.19
C ASP A 284 -3.00 23.76 7.34
N MET A 285 -1.86 23.99 6.66
CA MET A 285 -0.67 23.16 6.81
C MET A 285 -0.16 23.06 8.25
N ARG A 286 -0.42 24.06 9.09
CA ARG A 286 -0.09 24.01 10.53
C ARG A 286 -0.86 22.94 11.29
N ASP A 287 -2.08 22.64 10.82
CA ASP A 287 -2.98 21.65 11.43
C ASP A 287 -2.92 20.30 10.73
N ILE A 288 -1.91 20.08 9.87
CA ILE A 288 -1.83 18.87 9.03
C ILE A 288 -1.84 17.57 9.85
N LEU A 289 -1.16 17.57 11.00
CA LEU A 289 -1.14 16.41 11.89
C LEU A 289 -2.52 16.15 12.54
N VAL A 290 -3.27 17.22 12.81
CA VAL A 290 -4.66 17.12 13.31
C VAL A 290 -5.54 16.51 12.23
N LEU A 291 -5.44 16.99 10.98
CA LEU A 291 -6.20 16.45 9.86
C LEU A 291 -5.91 14.96 9.63
N GLN A 292 -4.65 14.54 9.72
CA GLN A 292 -4.26 13.13 9.62
C GLN A 292 -4.88 12.29 10.73
N SER A 293 -4.82 12.78 11.96
CA SER A 293 -5.42 12.12 13.12
C SER A 293 -6.94 12.01 13.00
N ASP A 294 -7.61 13.06 12.52
CA ASP A 294 -9.06 13.05 12.32
C ASP A 294 -9.48 12.03 11.25
N ILE A 295 -8.76 11.98 10.13
CA ILE A 295 -9.02 10.99 9.06
C ILE A 295 -8.82 9.57 9.60
N ALA A 296 -7.70 9.31 10.27
CA ALA A 296 -7.41 7.99 10.84
C ALA A 296 -8.47 7.58 11.88
N SER A 297 -8.91 8.52 12.73
CA SER A 297 -9.96 8.30 13.73
C SER A 297 -11.31 8.00 13.10
N ALA A 298 -11.68 8.69 12.02
CA ALA A 298 -12.92 8.45 11.30
C ALA A 298 -12.93 7.06 10.63
N ILE A 299 -11.81 6.67 10.01
CA ILE A 299 -11.63 5.33 9.43
C ILE A 299 -11.69 4.27 10.53
N ALA A 300 -10.95 4.47 11.63
CA ALA A 300 -10.95 3.57 12.78
C ALA A 300 -12.36 3.37 13.34
N THR A 301 -13.10 4.45 13.55
CA THR A 301 -14.48 4.40 14.03
C THR A 301 -15.38 3.64 13.06
N THR A 302 -15.20 3.82 11.76
CA THR A 302 -15.99 3.14 10.73
C THR A 302 -15.72 1.63 10.72
N VAL A 303 -14.44 1.24 10.87
CA VAL A 303 -14.00 -0.16 10.89
C VAL A 303 -14.32 -0.82 12.24
N GLN A 304 -14.06 -0.11 13.36
CA GLN A 304 -14.22 -0.61 14.74
C GLN A 304 -15.65 -0.44 15.29
N ALA A 305 -16.56 0.22 14.59
CA ALA A 305 -17.92 0.53 15.08
C ALA A 305 -18.65 -0.66 15.75
N ARG A 306 -17.97 -1.79 15.96
CA ARG A 306 -18.50 -3.07 16.47
C ARG A 306 -17.63 -3.87 17.43
N THR A 307 -16.38 -3.50 17.75
CA THR A 307 -15.51 -4.42 18.52
C THR A 307 -14.68 -3.85 19.67
N ALA A 308 -14.45 -2.56 19.79
CA ALA A 308 -13.64 -2.02 20.90
C ALA A 308 -13.91 -0.53 21.22
N PRO A 309 -13.59 -0.05 22.45
CA PRO A 309 -13.59 1.39 22.74
C PRO A 309 -12.57 2.11 21.89
N ALA A 310 -12.95 3.29 21.37
CA ALA A 310 -12.08 4.13 20.56
C ALA A 310 -10.72 4.35 21.28
N GLU A 311 -9.64 3.90 20.65
CA GLU A 311 -8.30 4.25 21.09
C GLU A 311 -8.16 5.77 20.97
N LYS A 312 -7.74 6.42 22.06
CA LYS A 312 -7.54 7.88 22.06
C LYS A 312 -6.28 8.18 21.27
N PHE A 313 -6.42 8.68 20.07
CA PHE A 313 -5.31 9.33 19.39
C PHE A 313 -4.87 10.55 20.22
N THR A 314 -3.58 10.62 20.55
CA THR A 314 -2.99 11.79 21.22
C THR A 314 -3.26 13.01 20.33
N GLN A 315 -3.74 14.13 20.92
CA GLN A 315 -3.94 15.34 20.13
C GLN A 315 -2.58 15.83 19.62
N PRO A 316 -2.34 15.83 18.31
CA PRO A 316 -1.08 16.27 17.76
C PRO A 316 -0.93 17.79 17.96
N HIS A 317 0.30 18.24 18.27
CA HIS A 317 0.60 19.66 18.33
C HIS A 317 0.64 20.27 16.92
N GLN A 318 0.50 21.58 16.83
CA GLN A 318 0.71 22.30 15.58
C GLN A 318 2.20 22.24 15.20
N VAL A 319 2.49 21.95 13.94
CA VAL A 319 3.84 21.88 13.41
C VAL A 319 4.13 23.05 12.46
N ASP A 320 5.36 23.56 12.45
CA ASP A 320 5.77 24.53 11.41
C ASP A 320 5.66 23.85 10.02
N PRO A 321 4.90 24.42 9.07
CA PRO A 321 4.74 23.85 7.74
C PRO A 321 6.05 23.51 7.02
N ARG A 322 7.11 24.30 7.28
CA ARG A 322 8.44 24.06 6.70
C ARG A 322 9.12 22.85 7.32
N ALA A 323 8.91 22.62 8.64
CA ALA A 323 9.40 21.44 9.33
C ALA A 323 8.71 20.17 8.80
N TYR A 324 7.39 20.24 8.64
CA TYR A 324 6.63 19.14 8.03
C TYR A 324 7.11 18.83 6.61
N ASP A 325 7.24 19.85 5.74
CA ASP A 325 7.74 19.68 4.36
C ASP A 325 9.15 19.06 4.32
N ALA A 326 10.03 19.49 5.21
CA ALA A 326 11.38 18.93 5.30
C ALA A 326 11.33 17.46 5.77
N TYR A 327 10.54 17.16 6.80
CA TYR A 327 10.36 15.79 7.32
C TYR A 327 9.85 14.82 6.25
N ILE A 328 8.79 15.17 5.54
CA ILE A 328 8.22 14.27 4.51
C ILE A 328 9.17 14.06 3.32
N LYS A 329 10.00 15.06 2.97
CA LYS A 329 11.09 14.87 2.01
C LYS A 329 12.14 13.88 2.53
N GLY A 330 12.50 14.01 3.80
CA GLY A 330 13.40 13.07 4.48
C GLY A 330 12.87 11.63 4.45
N ARG A 331 11.59 11.44 4.75
CA ARG A 331 10.90 10.14 4.64
C ARG A 331 10.94 9.57 3.22
N GLY A 332 10.70 10.41 2.21
CA GLY A 332 10.76 10.02 0.81
C GLY A 332 12.16 9.56 0.38
N TYR A 333 13.21 10.28 0.80
CA TYR A 333 14.60 9.87 0.57
C TYR A 333 14.94 8.57 1.32
N TRP A 334 14.53 8.45 2.58
CA TRP A 334 14.68 7.25 3.39
C TRP A 334 14.06 6.00 2.75
N SER A 335 12.83 6.11 2.24
CA SER A 335 12.15 5.00 1.57
C SER A 335 12.89 4.54 0.32
N ARG A 336 13.44 5.49 -0.46
CA ARG A 336 14.22 5.17 -1.67
C ARG A 336 15.57 4.54 -1.34
N SER A 337 16.23 5.00 -0.27
CA SER A 337 17.54 4.45 0.13
C SER A 337 17.49 2.97 0.52
N LYS A 338 16.31 2.45 0.91
CA LYS A 338 16.08 1.02 1.21
C LYS A 338 15.81 0.16 -0.03
N THR A 339 15.68 0.75 -1.20
CA THR A 339 15.43 0.03 -2.45
C THR A 339 16.73 -0.57 -2.97
N PHE A 340 16.69 -1.83 -3.42
CA PHE A 340 17.86 -2.51 -3.99
C PHE A 340 18.47 -1.70 -5.15
N GLY A 341 19.76 -1.39 -5.06
CA GLY A 341 20.45 -0.52 -6.02
C GLY A 341 20.30 0.98 -5.75
N ALA A 342 19.72 1.38 -4.60
CA ALA A 342 19.63 2.78 -4.19
C ALA A 342 21.01 3.41 -4.04
N GLN A 343 21.08 4.70 -4.38
CA GLN A 343 22.32 5.46 -4.24
C GLN A 343 22.48 5.91 -2.78
N HIS A 344 23.69 5.85 -2.27
CA HIS A 344 24.08 6.39 -0.95
C HIS A 344 23.65 7.85 -0.75
N ASP A 345 23.58 8.62 -1.84
CA ASP A 345 23.10 10.00 -1.93
C ASP A 345 21.67 10.20 -1.37
N ASP A 346 20.74 9.24 -1.56
CA ASP A 346 19.38 9.35 -1.00
C ASP A 346 19.38 9.22 0.54
N LEU A 347 20.26 8.40 1.10
CA LEU A 347 20.39 8.28 2.56
C LEU A 347 20.93 9.58 3.17
N GLU A 348 21.96 10.19 2.58
CA GLU A 348 22.51 11.47 3.04
C GLU A 348 21.46 12.59 2.97
N LYS A 349 20.74 12.69 1.84
CA LYS A 349 19.64 13.66 1.68
C LYS A 349 18.52 13.47 2.71
N SER A 350 18.28 12.23 3.12
CA SER A 350 17.33 11.94 4.20
C SER A 350 17.76 12.57 5.52
N GLY A 351 19.02 12.36 5.92
CA GLY A 351 19.59 12.95 7.13
C GLY A 351 19.60 14.48 7.11
N GLU A 352 19.95 15.09 5.97
CA GLU A 352 19.88 16.55 5.81
C GLU A 352 18.47 17.09 5.98
N ALA A 353 17.50 16.43 5.38
CA ALA A 353 16.10 16.83 5.45
C ALA A 353 15.53 16.73 6.87
N PHE A 354 15.87 15.67 7.63
CA PHE A 354 15.47 15.56 9.04
C PHE A 354 16.12 16.65 9.92
N ARG A 355 17.41 16.97 9.70
CA ARG A 355 18.08 18.09 10.40
C ARG A 355 17.39 19.41 10.10
N LEU A 356 17.01 19.65 8.84
CA LEU A 356 16.28 20.86 8.43
C LEU A 356 14.90 20.93 9.09
N ALA A 357 14.17 19.80 9.20
CA ALA A 357 12.90 19.73 9.92
C ALA A 357 13.06 20.15 11.38
N ILE A 358 14.06 19.64 12.08
CA ILE A 358 14.38 20.00 13.46
C ILE A 358 14.78 21.48 13.59
N GLN A 359 15.48 22.02 12.60
CA GLN A 359 15.85 23.44 12.60
C GLN A 359 14.63 24.35 12.51
N TYR A 360 13.61 23.99 11.73
CA TYR A 360 12.37 24.76 11.61
C TYR A 360 11.44 24.57 12.82
N ASP A 361 11.39 23.37 13.38
CA ASP A 361 10.60 23.08 14.59
C ASP A 361 11.38 22.15 15.54
N PRO A 362 12.09 22.71 16.54
CA PRO A 362 12.84 21.93 17.52
C PRO A 362 12.00 21.02 18.43
N ASN A 363 10.68 21.12 18.38
CA ASN A 363 9.76 20.25 19.13
C ASN A 363 9.10 19.18 18.26
N TYR A 364 9.51 19.06 17.00
CA TYR A 364 8.96 18.06 16.10
C TYR A 364 9.56 16.66 16.37
N ALA A 365 8.99 15.95 17.33
CA ALA A 365 9.52 14.71 17.90
C ALA A 365 9.86 13.64 16.84
N ILE A 366 8.98 13.42 15.86
CA ILE A 366 9.18 12.36 14.86
C ILE A 366 10.36 12.66 13.91
N ALA A 367 10.74 13.92 13.73
CA ALA A 367 11.92 14.28 12.95
C ALA A 367 13.23 13.82 13.64
N TYR A 368 13.26 13.87 14.97
CA TYR A 368 14.37 13.29 15.75
C TYR A 368 14.42 11.77 15.62
N SER A 369 13.27 11.06 15.63
CA SER A 369 13.25 9.61 15.38
C SER A 369 13.79 9.27 13.98
N GLY A 370 13.40 10.05 12.95
CA GLY A 370 13.93 9.89 11.60
C GLY A 370 15.45 10.07 11.54
N LEU A 371 15.95 11.10 12.21
CA LEU A 371 17.38 11.38 12.30
C LEU A 371 18.15 10.31 13.10
N ALA A 372 17.54 9.78 14.17
CA ALA A 372 18.12 8.69 14.94
C ALA A 372 18.27 7.42 14.09
N ASN A 373 17.24 7.03 13.35
CA ASN A 373 17.29 5.88 12.45
C ASN A 373 18.28 6.08 11.30
N TYR A 374 18.42 7.32 10.78
CA TYR A 374 19.45 7.67 9.81
C TYR A 374 20.86 7.39 10.36
N TYR A 375 21.17 7.87 11.56
CA TYR A 375 22.48 7.62 12.17
C TYR A 375 22.70 6.13 12.48
N GLY A 376 21.67 5.41 12.93
CA GLY A 376 21.75 3.97 13.17
C GLY A 376 22.07 3.18 11.89
N LEU A 377 21.48 3.56 10.75
CA LEU A 377 21.77 2.92 9.46
C LEU A 377 23.17 3.27 8.97
N MET A 378 23.59 4.54 9.05
CA MET A 378 24.97 4.97 8.71
C MET A 378 26.02 4.25 9.54
N ALA A 379 25.76 4.04 10.84
CA ALA A 379 26.66 3.33 11.74
C ALA A 379 26.74 1.83 11.45
N GLY A 380 25.64 1.23 10.97
CA GLY A 380 25.56 -0.21 10.64
C GLY A 380 26.08 -0.54 9.24
N ASP A 381 26.18 0.44 8.35
CA ASP A 381 26.59 0.23 6.96
C ASP A 381 28.13 0.10 6.85
N GLY A 382 28.57 -0.86 6.04
CA GLY A 382 30.00 -1.04 5.72
C GLY A 382 30.87 -1.72 6.77
N GLY A 383 30.37 -2.07 7.95
CA GLY A 383 31.11 -2.83 8.98
C GLY A 383 32.34 -2.10 9.54
N LEU A 384 32.42 -0.77 9.38
CA LEU A 384 33.46 0.09 9.95
C LEU A 384 33.00 0.63 11.32
N PRO A 385 33.95 0.97 12.24
CA PRO A 385 33.61 1.59 13.51
C PRO A 385 32.94 2.94 13.30
N ALA A 386 31.79 3.14 13.91
CA ALA A 386 31.03 4.39 13.80
C ALA A 386 30.47 4.80 15.20
N PRO A 387 31.35 4.96 16.24
CA PRO A 387 30.90 5.26 17.60
C PRO A 387 30.20 6.61 17.69
N GLU A 388 30.59 7.59 16.87
CA GLU A 388 29.98 8.92 16.86
C GLU A 388 28.54 8.88 16.32
N GLU A 389 28.33 8.13 15.24
CA GLU A 389 27.00 7.91 14.67
C GLU A 389 26.08 7.18 15.65
N TRP A 390 26.58 6.16 16.35
CA TRP A 390 25.80 5.46 17.39
C TRP A 390 25.45 6.38 18.58
N GLN A 391 26.34 7.27 18.97
CA GLN A 391 26.04 8.28 19.98
C GLN A 391 24.95 9.24 19.49
N LEU A 392 25.05 9.75 18.27
CA LEU A 392 24.04 10.62 17.66
C LEU A 392 22.69 9.91 17.48
N CYS A 393 22.71 8.61 17.17
CA CYS A 393 21.51 7.78 17.13
C CYS A 393 20.79 7.80 18.49
N GLU A 394 21.52 7.49 19.59
CA GLU A 394 20.94 7.47 20.94
C GLU A 394 20.46 8.85 21.40
N GLU A 395 21.24 9.90 21.17
CA GLU A 395 20.88 11.28 21.57
C GLU A 395 19.58 11.73 20.89
N ASN A 396 19.45 11.49 19.60
CA ASN A 396 18.25 11.86 18.86
C ASN A 396 17.04 10.98 19.24
N ALA A 397 17.22 9.68 19.42
CA ALA A 397 16.14 8.79 19.86
C ALA A 397 15.60 9.19 21.25
N ARG A 398 16.50 9.47 22.22
CA ARG A 398 16.11 9.95 23.55
C ARG A 398 15.42 11.32 23.48
N LYS A 399 15.87 12.22 22.61
CA LYS A 399 15.23 13.52 22.42
C LYS A 399 13.82 13.35 21.85
N ALA A 400 13.64 12.44 20.88
CA ALA A 400 12.32 12.10 20.34
C ALA A 400 11.37 11.63 21.45
N LEU A 401 11.79 10.65 22.26
CA LEU A 401 10.99 10.11 23.37
C LEU A 401 10.72 11.13 24.48
N ALA A 402 11.62 12.08 24.73
CA ALA A 402 11.38 13.17 25.67
C ALA A 402 10.30 14.15 25.18
N LEU A 403 10.09 14.26 23.88
CA LEU A 403 9.04 15.09 23.26
C LEU A 403 7.73 14.31 23.05
N ASP A 404 7.83 13.03 22.69
CA ASP A 404 6.70 12.12 22.51
C ASP A 404 7.12 10.67 22.85
N GLU A 405 6.67 10.18 24.00
CA GLU A 405 6.98 8.83 24.50
C GLU A 405 6.29 7.68 23.73
N THR A 406 5.41 8.02 22.78
CA THR A 406 4.59 7.06 22.03
C THR A 406 5.16 6.75 20.63
N LEU A 407 6.41 7.10 20.34
CA LEU A 407 7.06 6.91 19.04
C LEU A 407 7.78 5.55 18.94
N PRO A 408 7.22 4.54 18.26
CA PRO A 408 7.86 3.24 18.07
C PRO A 408 9.16 3.36 17.25
N GLU A 409 9.29 4.35 16.38
CA GLU A 409 10.49 4.61 15.57
C GLU A 409 11.70 4.99 16.41
N ALA A 410 11.48 5.66 17.55
CA ALA A 410 12.56 6.00 18.47
C ALA A 410 13.01 4.78 19.28
N HIS A 411 12.08 3.92 19.68
CA HIS A 411 12.39 2.62 20.29
C HIS A 411 13.15 1.70 19.33
N LEU A 412 12.82 1.71 18.02
CA LEU A 412 13.58 0.99 17.00
C LEU A 412 15.04 1.43 16.95
N ALA A 413 15.30 2.74 16.93
CA ALA A 413 16.65 3.28 16.91
C ALA A 413 17.45 2.86 18.17
N LEU A 414 16.84 2.93 19.36
CA LEU A 414 17.48 2.47 20.61
C LEU A 414 17.74 0.96 20.58
N ALA A 415 16.76 0.15 20.16
CA ALA A 415 16.91 -1.29 20.04
C ALA A 415 18.08 -1.66 19.13
N THR A 416 18.15 -1.02 17.96
CA THR A 416 19.23 -1.22 16.98
C THR A 416 20.60 -0.89 17.58
N LYS A 417 20.72 0.24 18.25
CA LYS A 417 21.97 0.62 18.93
C LYS A 417 22.34 -0.36 20.04
N ARG A 418 21.39 -0.74 20.90
CA ARG A 418 21.62 -1.72 21.99
C ARG A 418 22.09 -3.06 21.45
N MET A 419 21.54 -3.50 20.33
CA MET A 419 21.88 -4.78 19.71
C MET A 419 23.22 -4.74 18.98
N PHE A 420 23.42 -3.77 18.08
CA PHE A 420 24.58 -3.78 17.16
C PHE A 420 25.85 -3.14 17.76
N PHE A 421 25.71 -2.24 18.73
CA PHE A 421 26.86 -1.54 19.31
C PHE A 421 27.10 -1.87 20.79
N ASP A 422 26.07 -1.82 21.62
CA ASP A 422 26.24 -2.07 23.07
C ASP A 422 26.32 -3.57 23.39
N TRP A 423 25.78 -4.45 22.52
CA TRP A 423 25.59 -5.88 22.72
C TRP A 423 24.79 -6.18 24.00
N ASP A 424 23.86 -5.28 24.34
CA ASP A 424 22.93 -5.42 25.46
C ASP A 424 21.61 -6.01 24.97
N TRP A 425 21.59 -7.35 24.92
CA TRP A 425 20.46 -8.14 24.41
C TRP A 425 19.15 -7.89 25.17
N ALA A 426 19.26 -7.75 26.51
CA ALA A 426 18.09 -7.55 27.36
C ALA A 426 17.48 -6.15 27.16
N ALA A 427 18.31 -5.11 27.10
CA ALA A 427 17.85 -3.76 26.81
C ALA A 427 17.29 -3.66 25.38
N ALA A 428 17.92 -4.30 24.40
CA ALA A 428 17.43 -4.34 23.02
C ALA A 428 16.04 -4.99 22.95
N GLU A 429 15.83 -6.15 23.60
CA GLU A 429 14.52 -6.82 23.62
C GLU A 429 13.46 -5.98 24.32
N SER A 430 13.83 -5.26 25.39
CA SER A 430 12.91 -4.35 26.09
C SER A 430 12.42 -3.21 25.21
N GLU A 431 13.32 -2.58 24.44
CA GLU A 431 12.97 -1.51 23.49
C GLU A 431 12.09 -2.06 22.35
N ILE A 432 12.41 -3.24 21.81
CA ILE A 432 11.61 -3.89 20.76
C ILE A 432 10.19 -4.17 21.27
N ARG A 433 10.05 -4.78 22.45
CA ARG A 433 8.74 -5.08 23.04
C ARG A 433 7.92 -3.80 23.24
N ARG A 434 8.57 -2.74 23.75
CA ARG A 434 7.91 -1.46 23.93
C ARG A 434 7.44 -0.86 22.59
N GLY A 435 8.26 -0.92 21.56
CA GLY A 435 7.88 -0.46 20.23
C GLY A 435 6.71 -1.27 19.62
N LEU A 436 6.68 -2.59 19.84
CA LEU A 436 5.57 -3.46 19.39
C LEU A 436 4.29 -3.26 20.21
N GLU A 437 4.39 -2.90 21.51
CA GLU A 437 3.21 -2.47 22.28
C GLU A 437 2.59 -1.20 21.72
N LEU A 438 3.41 -0.24 21.25
CA LEU A 438 2.96 1.01 20.67
C LEU A 438 2.45 0.85 19.24
N ASN A 439 3.07 -0.03 18.44
CA ASN A 439 2.63 -0.37 17.09
C ASN A 439 2.88 -1.86 16.79
N PRO A 440 1.87 -2.74 17.02
CA PRO A 440 1.98 -4.18 16.73
C PRO A 440 2.11 -4.54 15.25
N HIS A 441 1.99 -3.58 14.35
CA HIS A 441 2.07 -3.76 12.91
C HIS A 441 3.30 -3.07 12.28
N TYR A 442 4.32 -2.77 13.11
CA TYR A 442 5.54 -2.14 12.64
C TYR A 442 6.51 -3.19 12.07
N ALA A 443 6.48 -3.37 10.75
CA ALA A 443 7.23 -4.41 10.04
C ALA A 443 8.74 -4.39 10.35
N GLU A 444 9.37 -3.21 10.39
CA GLU A 444 10.79 -3.07 10.73
C GLU A 444 11.11 -3.53 12.15
N MET A 445 10.20 -3.33 13.11
CA MET A 445 10.40 -3.79 14.48
C MET A 445 10.37 -5.31 14.55
N HIS A 446 9.43 -5.97 13.85
CA HIS A 446 9.39 -7.43 13.72
C HIS A 446 10.65 -7.98 13.05
N ASN A 447 11.17 -7.29 12.02
CA ASN A 447 12.43 -7.64 11.39
C ASN A 447 13.60 -7.58 12.40
N VAL A 448 13.75 -6.48 13.13
CA VAL A 448 14.80 -6.33 14.14
C VAL A 448 14.64 -7.36 15.27
N TYR A 449 13.40 -7.67 15.65
CA TYR A 449 13.13 -8.72 16.64
C TYR A 449 13.53 -10.11 16.14
N SER A 450 13.23 -10.42 14.87
CA SER A 450 13.69 -11.65 14.24
C SER A 450 15.22 -11.80 14.30
N HIS A 451 15.95 -10.73 14.03
CA HIS A 451 17.42 -10.72 14.13
C HIS A 451 17.89 -11.02 15.56
N LEU A 452 17.37 -10.29 16.56
CA LEU A 452 17.73 -10.49 17.96
C LEU A 452 17.48 -11.94 18.41
N LEU A 453 16.31 -12.48 18.06
CA LEU A 453 15.94 -13.86 18.36
C LEU A 453 16.88 -14.88 17.69
N GLY A 454 17.26 -14.62 16.44
CA GLY A 454 18.24 -15.43 15.72
C GLY A 454 19.60 -15.40 16.39
N TYR A 455 20.14 -14.23 16.71
CA TYR A 455 21.43 -14.07 17.39
C TYR A 455 21.46 -14.73 18.78
N THR A 456 20.33 -14.75 19.47
CA THR A 456 20.19 -15.37 20.80
C THR A 456 19.77 -16.85 20.75
N GLY A 457 19.73 -17.49 19.57
CA GLY A 457 19.44 -18.93 19.39
C GLY A 457 17.95 -19.31 19.47
N ARG A 458 17.03 -18.33 19.51
CA ARG A 458 15.58 -18.54 19.55
C ARG A 458 15.01 -18.66 18.13
N PHE A 459 15.45 -19.67 17.39
CA PHE A 459 15.25 -19.77 15.94
C PHE A 459 13.78 -19.88 15.49
N ASP A 460 12.94 -20.64 16.21
CA ASP A 460 11.53 -20.77 15.83
C ASP A 460 10.77 -19.46 15.99
N GLU A 461 11.06 -18.71 17.04
CA GLU A 461 10.50 -17.39 17.27
C GLU A 461 11.05 -16.37 16.23
N SER A 462 12.35 -16.44 15.90
CA SER A 462 12.96 -15.64 14.85
C SER A 462 12.24 -15.82 13.51
N ILE A 463 11.96 -17.06 13.09
CA ILE A 463 11.23 -17.35 11.86
C ILE A 463 9.79 -16.84 11.91
N ALA A 464 9.12 -16.97 13.06
CA ALA A 464 7.76 -16.47 13.22
C ALA A 464 7.69 -14.92 13.08
N GLU A 465 8.63 -14.20 13.72
CA GLU A 465 8.74 -12.75 13.59
C GLU A 465 9.15 -12.32 12.18
N ALA A 466 10.00 -13.10 11.50
CA ALA A 466 10.37 -12.86 10.10
C ALA A 466 9.15 -12.96 9.17
N HIS A 467 8.33 -13.99 9.32
CA HIS A 467 7.08 -14.12 8.56
C HIS A 467 6.12 -12.98 8.88
N ARG A 468 6.05 -12.55 10.15
CA ARG A 468 5.22 -11.42 10.52
C ARG A 468 5.69 -10.11 9.85
N ALA A 469 6.99 -9.87 9.80
CA ALA A 469 7.57 -8.73 9.08
C ALA A 469 7.23 -8.77 7.58
N GLU A 470 7.41 -9.93 6.92
CA GLU A 470 7.09 -10.12 5.50
C GLU A 470 5.58 -9.97 5.22
N GLU A 471 4.71 -10.49 6.10
CA GLU A 471 3.26 -10.32 5.98
C GLU A 471 2.84 -8.85 6.04
N LEU A 472 3.48 -8.06 6.90
CA LEU A 472 3.19 -6.64 7.06
C LEU A 472 3.78 -5.79 5.93
N ASP A 473 4.97 -6.14 5.44
CA ASP A 473 5.65 -5.46 4.34
C ASP A 473 6.32 -6.47 3.39
N PRO A 474 5.57 -7.07 2.46
CA PRO A 474 6.08 -8.12 1.57
C PRO A 474 7.23 -7.69 0.66
N LEU A 475 7.37 -6.40 0.37
CA LEU A 475 8.43 -5.89 -0.50
C LEU A 475 9.65 -5.43 0.28
N GLY A 476 9.45 -4.68 1.37
CA GLY A 476 10.55 -4.16 2.18
C GLY A 476 11.23 -5.23 3.01
N GLN A 477 10.50 -6.28 3.42
CA GLN A 477 10.98 -7.32 4.33
C GLN A 477 11.17 -8.70 3.67
N ARG A 478 11.17 -8.77 2.35
CA ARG A 478 11.23 -10.03 1.57
C ARG A 478 12.43 -10.93 1.86
N THR A 479 13.51 -10.41 2.43
CA THR A 479 14.73 -11.16 2.75
C THR A 479 14.82 -11.57 4.23
N THR A 480 13.89 -11.11 5.07
CA THR A 480 13.90 -11.37 6.51
C THR A 480 13.75 -12.87 6.82
N VAL A 481 12.82 -13.52 6.12
CA VAL A 481 12.60 -14.98 6.25
C VAL A 481 13.83 -15.76 5.81
N LEU A 482 14.48 -15.36 4.71
CA LEU A 482 15.74 -15.98 4.25
C LEU A 482 16.80 -15.93 5.35
N ARG A 483 16.98 -14.78 5.98
CA ARG A 483 17.97 -14.60 7.04
C ARG A 483 17.67 -15.49 8.26
N ALA A 484 16.42 -15.52 8.72
CA ALA A 484 16.00 -16.38 9.83
C ALA A 484 16.19 -17.88 9.53
N LEU A 485 15.91 -18.31 8.30
CA LEU A 485 16.15 -19.69 7.85
C LEU A 485 17.65 -20.02 7.77
N SER A 486 18.48 -19.07 7.31
CA SER A 486 19.94 -19.22 7.30
C SER A 486 20.50 -19.35 8.73
N TYR A 487 20.08 -18.46 9.66
CA TYR A 487 20.48 -18.51 11.07
C TYR A 487 20.14 -19.85 11.74
N SER A 488 18.96 -20.38 11.44
CA SER A 488 18.52 -21.68 11.97
C SER A 488 19.10 -22.88 11.22
N ARG A 489 19.93 -22.64 10.19
CA ARG A 489 20.52 -23.66 9.29
C ARG A 489 19.49 -24.59 8.62
N ARG A 490 18.27 -24.09 8.38
CA ARG A 490 17.21 -24.82 7.66
C ARG A 490 17.41 -24.69 6.16
N PHE A 491 18.55 -25.21 5.67
CA PHE A 491 19.04 -24.94 4.32
C PHE A 491 18.11 -25.39 3.20
N ASP A 492 17.31 -26.45 3.38
CA ASP A 492 16.36 -26.87 2.34
C ASP A 492 15.20 -25.87 2.20
N LEU A 493 14.67 -25.37 3.31
CA LEU A 493 13.66 -24.32 3.31
C LEU A 493 14.24 -22.99 2.81
N PHE A 494 15.47 -22.67 3.21
CA PHE A 494 16.19 -21.50 2.75
C PHE A 494 16.32 -21.50 1.21
N LEU A 495 16.77 -22.59 0.60
CA LEU A 495 16.92 -22.68 -0.85
C LEU A 495 15.57 -22.56 -1.59
N ALA A 496 14.50 -23.14 -1.05
CA ALA A 496 13.17 -22.98 -1.61
C ALA A 496 12.70 -21.50 -1.58
N GLU A 497 12.99 -20.78 -0.49
CA GLU A 497 12.66 -19.37 -0.37
C GLU A 497 13.56 -18.47 -1.24
N VAL A 498 14.84 -18.84 -1.44
CA VAL A 498 15.78 -18.17 -2.36
C VAL A 498 15.23 -18.17 -3.79
N GLU A 499 14.77 -19.33 -4.29
CA GLU A 499 14.20 -19.45 -5.63
C GLU A 499 12.96 -18.53 -5.82
N LYS A 500 12.11 -18.45 -4.81
CA LYS A 500 10.93 -17.58 -4.81
C LYS A 500 11.32 -16.10 -4.79
N THR A 501 12.21 -15.72 -3.85
CA THR A 501 12.58 -14.34 -3.57
C THR A 501 13.38 -13.70 -4.70
N PHE A 502 14.30 -14.47 -5.29
CA PHE A 502 15.25 -14.00 -6.30
C PHE A 502 14.97 -14.55 -7.72
N ALA A 503 13.72 -14.93 -8.03
CA ALA A 503 13.35 -15.52 -9.33
C ALA A 503 13.83 -14.73 -10.56
N GLN A 504 14.06 -13.42 -10.43
CA GLN A 504 14.53 -12.51 -11.49
C GLN A 504 16.03 -12.19 -11.39
N ASP A 505 16.75 -12.76 -10.41
CA ASP A 505 18.17 -12.52 -10.16
C ASP A 505 18.95 -13.84 -10.06
N PRO A 506 19.33 -14.44 -11.21
CA PRO A 506 20.07 -15.70 -11.23
C PRO A 506 21.43 -15.63 -10.50
N ALA A 507 22.12 -14.50 -10.52
CA ALA A 507 23.40 -14.33 -9.85
C ALA A 507 23.24 -14.53 -8.34
N ARG A 508 22.22 -13.91 -7.76
CA ARG A 508 21.92 -14.04 -6.34
C ARG A 508 21.51 -15.46 -5.95
N ILE A 509 20.71 -16.15 -6.78
CA ILE A 509 20.37 -17.56 -6.55
C ILE A 509 21.64 -18.41 -6.47
N HIS A 510 22.58 -18.23 -7.40
CA HIS A 510 23.83 -18.98 -7.42
C HIS A 510 24.72 -18.65 -6.22
N GLU A 511 24.77 -17.40 -5.78
CA GLU A 511 25.50 -16.99 -4.59
C GLU A 511 24.99 -17.70 -3.33
N GLU A 512 23.68 -17.69 -3.11
CA GLU A 512 23.06 -18.33 -1.94
C GLU A 512 23.18 -19.86 -1.96
N ARG A 513 23.08 -20.48 -3.13
CA ARG A 513 23.36 -21.92 -3.30
C ARG A 513 24.81 -22.27 -2.99
N ALA A 514 25.76 -21.44 -3.46
CA ALA A 514 27.18 -21.65 -3.17
C ALA A 514 27.46 -21.57 -1.66
N MET A 515 26.79 -20.67 -0.95
CA MET A 515 26.86 -20.55 0.51
C MET A 515 26.39 -21.84 1.19
N VAL A 516 25.23 -22.38 0.81
CA VAL A 516 24.69 -23.62 1.37
C VAL A 516 25.60 -24.82 1.06
N PHE A 517 26.10 -24.95 -0.16
CA PHE A 517 27.03 -26.03 -0.52
C PHE A 517 28.36 -25.94 0.26
N LYS A 518 28.86 -24.73 0.51
CA LYS A 518 30.03 -24.54 1.42
C LYS A 518 29.71 -25.03 2.83
N ALA A 519 28.53 -24.66 3.38
CA ALA A 519 28.10 -25.10 4.70
C ALA A 519 27.95 -26.62 4.81
N ARG A 520 27.50 -27.28 3.75
CA ARG A 520 27.40 -28.76 3.65
C ARG A 520 28.74 -29.45 3.33
N LYS A 521 29.81 -28.69 3.12
CA LYS A 521 31.14 -29.17 2.69
C LYS A 521 31.13 -29.85 1.30
N GLU A 522 30.15 -29.50 0.47
CA GLU A 522 29.99 -29.93 -0.90
C GLU A 522 30.74 -28.99 -1.84
N TYR A 523 32.08 -28.95 -1.68
CA TYR A 523 32.94 -27.92 -2.24
C TYR A 523 32.95 -27.86 -3.77
N ALA A 524 32.76 -28.99 -4.46
CA ALA A 524 32.68 -29.02 -5.92
C ALA A 524 31.45 -28.27 -6.42
N GLN A 525 30.29 -28.50 -5.79
CA GLN A 525 29.05 -27.77 -6.11
C GLN A 525 29.17 -26.27 -5.74
N ALA A 526 29.77 -25.96 -4.59
CA ALA A 526 30.01 -24.58 -4.19
C ALA A 526 30.85 -23.81 -5.22
N VAL A 527 31.89 -24.43 -5.77
CA VAL A 527 32.73 -23.83 -6.82
C VAL A 527 31.97 -23.67 -8.12
N ASP A 528 31.17 -24.66 -8.53
CA ASP A 528 30.34 -24.60 -9.74
C ASP A 528 29.28 -23.49 -9.65
N GLU A 529 28.62 -23.36 -8.50
CA GLU A 529 27.65 -22.27 -8.29
C GLU A 529 28.33 -20.91 -8.26
N THR A 530 29.54 -20.77 -7.68
CA THR A 530 30.31 -19.52 -7.73
C THR A 530 30.73 -19.17 -9.17
N ASP A 531 31.08 -20.15 -10.01
CA ASP A 531 31.38 -19.93 -11.43
C ASP A 531 30.16 -19.38 -12.18
N LYS A 532 28.98 -19.98 -11.95
CA LYS A 532 27.71 -19.52 -12.53
C LYS A 532 27.34 -18.11 -12.06
N GLN A 533 27.50 -17.81 -10.76
CA GLN A 533 27.32 -16.46 -10.19
C GLN A 533 28.16 -15.43 -10.93
N LEU A 534 29.47 -15.61 -10.99
CA LEU A 534 30.39 -14.67 -11.60
C LEU A 534 30.11 -14.43 -13.09
N ARG A 535 29.70 -15.48 -13.81
CA ARG A 535 29.30 -15.35 -15.22
C ARG A 535 28.00 -14.56 -15.37
N ALA A 536 27.03 -14.76 -14.47
CA ALA A 536 25.78 -14.03 -14.45
C ALA A 536 25.99 -12.55 -14.11
N GLU A 537 26.98 -12.25 -13.24
CA GLU A 537 27.43 -10.87 -12.90
C GLU A 537 28.24 -10.21 -14.02
N GLY A 538 28.54 -10.93 -15.11
CA GLY A 538 29.28 -10.38 -16.25
C GLY A 538 30.80 -10.42 -16.09
N CYS A 539 31.35 -11.21 -15.16
CA CYS A 539 32.79 -11.41 -15.00
C CYS A 539 33.27 -12.85 -15.36
N PRO A 540 33.16 -13.30 -16.64
CA PRO A 540 33.61 -14.64 -17.03
C PRO A 540 35.12 -14.82 -16.81
N ALA A 541 35.93 -13.77 -16.94
CA ALA A 541 37.36 -13.83 -16.69
C ALA A 541 37.68 -14.15 -15.21
N CYS A 542 36.88 -13.62 -14.26
CA CYS A 542 37.00 -13.97 -12.84
C CYS A 542 36.68 -15.46 -12.61
N ALA A 543 35.61 -15.93 -13.21
CA ALA A 543 35.22 -17.34 -13.16
C ALA A 543 36.33 -18.25 -13.69
N ASP A 544 36.90 -17.94 -14.86
CA ASP A 544 37.97 -18.73 -15.48
C ASP A 544 39.25 -18.79 -14.63
N VAL A 545 39.60 -17.69 -13.92
CA VAL A 545 40.73 -17.66 -12.99
C VAL A 545 40.50 -18.65 -11.83
N LEU A 546 39.34 -18.62 -11.22
CA LEU A 546 38.98 -19.50 -10.11
C LEU A 546 38.83 -20.96 -10.55
N ALA A 547 38.28 -21.23 -11.73
CA ALA A 547 38.18 -22.56 -12.30
C ALA A 547 39.55 -23.19 -12.54
N ARG A 548 40.51 -22.43 -13.10
CA ARG A 548 41.92 -22.89 -13.27
C ARG A 548 42.57 -23.16 -11.92
N ALA A 549 42.37 -22.30 -10.93
CA ALA A 549 42.93 -22.49 -9.60
C ALA A 549 42.35 -23.75 -8.92
N TYR A 550 41.06 -24.04 -9.12
CA TYR A 550 40.42 -25.27 -8.64
C TYR A 550 40.99 -26.51 -9.36
N ALA A 551 41.13 -26.48 -10.68
CA ALA A 551 41.70 -27.57 -11.46
C ALA A 551 43.15 -27.89 -11.07
N ALA A 552 43.94 -26.88 -10.72
CA ALA A 552 45.34 -27.05 -10.34
C ALA A 552 45.58 -27.53 -8.90
N GLY A 553 44.71 -27.09 -7.95
CA GLY A 553 44.97 -27.33 -6.52
C GLY A 553 43.70 -27.69 -5.71
N GLY A 554 42.65 -28.10 -6.36
CA GLY A 554 41.34 -28.40 -5.71
C GLY A 554 40.77 -27.20 -4.97
N TYR A 555 39.93 -27.45 -3.99
CA TYR A 555 39.30 -26.40 -3.21
C TYR A 555 40.31 -25.49 -2.49
N ARG A 556 41.43 -26.04 -2.03
CA ARG A 556 42.51 -25.25 -1.42
C ARG A 556 43.16 -24.27 -2.40
N GLY A 557 43.39 -24.68 -3.66
CA GLY A 557 43.86 -23.83 -4.73
C GLY A 557 42.92 -22.67 -5.03
N TRP A 558 41.62 -22.99 -5.07
CA TRP A 558 40.56 -22.00 -5.25
C TRP A 558 40.52 -20.96 -4.12
N LEU A 559 40.61 -21.39 -2.84
CA LEU A 559 40.66 -20.49 -1.67
C LEU A 559 41.91 -19.59 -1.72
N ASN A 560 43.09 -20.12 -2.07
CA ASN A 560 44.29 -19.33 -2.20
C ASN A 560 44.17 -18.28 -3.32
N SER A 561 43.52 -18.60 -4.42
CA SER A 561 43.25 -17.66 -5.49
C SER A 561 42.35 -16.51 -5.01
N LYS A 562 41.26 -16.82 -4.28
CA LYS A 562 40.39 -15.82 -3.65
C LYS A 562 41.14 -14.94 -2.64
N LEU A 563 41.97 -15.53 -1.79
CA LEU A 563 42.78 -14.79 -0.84
C LEU A 563 43.80 -13.85 -1.52
N SER A 564 44.39 -14.28 -2.63
CA SER A 564 45.30 -13.44 -3.44
C SER A 564 44.56 -12.25 -4.05
N GLU A 565 43.34 -12.47 -4.55
CA GLU A 565 42.52 -11.41 -5.12
C GLU A 565 42.07 -10.41 -4.03
N LEU A 566 41.64 -10.91 -2.87
CA LEU A 566 41.28 -10.09 -1.72
C LEU A 566 42.44 -9.19 -1.27
N LYS A 567 43.67 -9.72 -1.21
CA LYS A 567 44.84 -8.95 -0.88
C LYS A 567 45.12 -7.83 -1.89
N LYS A 568 44.98 -8.08 -3.18
CA LYS A 568 45.14 -7.05 -4.22
C LYS A 568 44.05 -5.97 -4.12
N ARG A 569 42.83 -6.37 -3.81
CA ARG A 569 41.71 -5.43 -3.62
C ARG A 569 41.97 -4.54 -2.41
N SER A 570 42.46 -5.10 -1.30
CA SER A 570 42.79 -4.35 -0.07
C SER A 570 43.89 -3.31 -0.21
N GLU A 571 44.72 -3.39 -1.26
CA GLU A 571 45.70 -2.35 -1.57
C GLU A 571 45.04 -1.07 -2.14
N LYS A 572 43.82 -1.16 -2.65
CA LYS A 572 43.11 -0.08 -3.35
C LYS A 572 41.92 0.47 -2.56
N GLU A 573 41.27 -0.36 -1.79
CA GLU A 573 40.04 -0.05 -1.06
C GLU A 573 40.00 -0.77 0.28
N PRO A 574 39.33 -0.21 1.30
CA PRO A 574 39.07 -0.91 2.55
C PRO A 574 38.35 -2.22 2.31
N THR A 575 38.80 -3.31 2.96
CA THR A 575 38.17 -4.63 2.87
C THR A 575 37.77 -5.12 4.24
N SER A 576 36.67 -5.86 4.31
CA SER A 576 36.16 -6.38 5.56
C SER A 576 37.10 -7.40 6.21
N PRO A 577 37.43 -7.28 7.50
CA PRO A 577 38.17 -8.31 8.23
C PRO A 577 37.53 -9.69 8.17
N PHE A 578 36.21 -9.75 8.02
CA PHE A 578 35.47 -11.02 7.92
C PHE A 578 35.79 -11.81 6.67
N GLU A 579 36.01 -11.18 5.53
CA GLU A 579 36.41 -11.86 4.30
C GLU A 579 37.75 -12.60 4.48
N TYR A 580 38.68 -11.99 5.19
CA TYR A 580 39.95 -12.63 5.54
C TYR A 580 39.75 -13.76 6.55
N ALA A 581 38.95 -13.52 7.60
CA ALA A 581 38.70 -14.52 8.63
C ALA A 581 38.04 -15.78 8.07
N GLU A 582 37.04 -15.65 7.17
CA GLU A 582 36.43 -16.76 6.47
C GLU A 582 37.43 -17.58 5.64
N LEU A 583 38.21 -16.90 4.81
CA LEU A 583 39.19 -17.57 3.95
C LEU A 583 40.28 -18.29 4.77
N TYR A 584 40.78 -17.66 5.84
CA TYR A 584 41.79 -18.29 6.71
C TYR A 584 41.20 -19.44 7.51
N THR A 585 39.93 -19.35 7.97
CA THR A 585 39.22 -20.48 8.60
C THR A 585 39.11 -21.66 7.62
N ALA A 586 38.65 -21.41 6.40
CA ALA A 586 38.52 -22.45 5.37
C ALA A 586 39.86 -23.05 4.93
N LEU A 587 40.96 -22.27 5.00
CA LEU A 587 42.33 -22.73 4.74
C LEU A 587 42.96 -23.49 5.90
N GLY A 588 42.29 -23.56 7.06
CA GLY A 588 42.76 -24.21 8.27
C GLY A 588 43.88 -23.44 8.98
N ASN A 589 43.85 -22.10 8.94
CA ASN A 589 44.75 -21.22 9.66
C ASN A 589 43.99 -20.41 10.74
N PRO A 590 43.73 -21.01 11.90
CA PRO A 590 42.94 -20.37 12.97
C PRO A 590 43.63 -19.14 13.55
N ASP A 591 44.96 -19.07 13.55
CA ASP A 591 45.69 -17.91 14.09
C ASP A 591 45.40 -16.65 13.28
N MET A 592 45.51 -16.73 11.97
CA MET A 592 45.18 -15.61 11.09
C MET A 592 43.69 -15.27 11.13
N ALA A 593 42.83 -16.27 11.16
CA ALA A 593 41.37 -16.05 11.30
C ALA A 593 41.04 -15.26 12.58
N MET A 594 41.58 -15.70 13.72
CA MET A 594 41.37 -15.02 15.01
C MET A 594 41.94 -13.61 15.03
N GLN A 595 43.09 -13.38 14.38
CA GLN A 595 43.66 -12.03 14.26
C GLN A 595 42.71 -11.05 13.58
N TYR A 596 42.09 -11.48 12.49
CA TYR A 596 41.11 -10.63 11.77
C TYR A 596 39.80 -10.47 12.55
N LEU A 597 39.33 -11.51 13.25
CA LEU A 597 38.13 -11.41 14.11
C LEU A 597 38.37 -10.46 15.30
N GLU A 598 39.57 -10.48 15.89
CA GLU A 598 39.93 -9.49 16.92
C GLU A 598 40.03 -8.06 16.36
N THR A 599 40.43 -7.90 15.10
CA THR A 599 40.38 -6.60 14.45
C THR A 599 38.95 -6.12 14.27
N ALA A 600 38.03 -7.00 13.83
CA ALA A 600 36.61 -6.72 13.74
C ALA A 600 35.99 -6.36 15.09
N TYR A 601 36.40 -7.08 16.17
CA TYR A 601 35.92 -6.80 17.53
C TYR A 601 36.34 -5.40 18.02
N ARG A 602 37.59 -5.01 17.80
CA ARG A 602 38.06 -3.67 18.15
C ARG A 602 37.33 -2.58 17.38
N GLY A 603 36.89 -2.92 16.17
CA GLY A 603 36.09 -2.06 15.32
C GLY A 603 34.59 -2.09 15.59
N HIS A 604 34.12 -2.78 16.62
CA HIS A 604 32.68 -2.95 16.91
C HIS A 604 31.85 -3.32 15.66
N SER A 605 32.38 -4.20 14.81
CA SER A 605 31.68 -4.58 13.58
C SER A 605 30.39 -5.35 13.87
N ALA A 606 29.28 -4.94 13.29
CA ALA A 606 27.98 -5.59 13.43
C ALA A 606 27.97 -7.06 12.96
N LEU A 607 28.85 -7.44 12.02
CA LEU A 607 28.98 -8.81 11.52
C LEU A 607 29.48 -9.81 12.58
N LEU A 608 30.01 -9.35 13.71
CA LEU A 608 30.36 -10.20 14.85
C LEU A 608 29.16 -10.97 15.39
N LEU A 609 27.95 -10.43 15.25
CA LEU A 609 26.73 -11.05 15.73
C LEU A 609 26.37 -12.35 14.97
N GLU A 610 26.92 -12.53 13.77
CA GLU A 610 26.69 -13.71 12.93
C GLU A 610 27.71 -14.83 13.18
N LEU A 611 28.73 -14.64 14.02
CA LEU A 611 29.81 -15.61 14.23
C LEU A 611 29.33 -17.01 14.56
N GLN A 612 28.36 -17.13 15.48
CA GLN A 612 27.78 -18.41 15.87
C GLN A 612 26.86 -19.03 14.82
N LEU A 613 26.34 -18.21 13.95
CA LEU A 613 25.30 -18.58 12.95
C LEU A 613 25.92 -18.94 11.61
N ASN A 614 27.02 -18.30 11.23
CA ASN A 614 27.69 -18.50 9.96
C ASN A 614 28.51 -19.80 9.97
N PRO A 615 28.14 -20.81 9.15
CA PRO A 615 28.86 -22.09 9.09
C PRO A 615 30.34 -21.98 8.72
N ALA A 616 30.76 -20.87 8.13
CA ALA A 616 32.17 -20.64 7.78
C ALA A 616 33.11 -20.66 8.99
N TYR A 617 32.58 -20.37 10.19
CA TYR A 617 33.35 -20.33 11.44
C TYR A 617 33.23 -21.60 12.31
N ASP A 618 32.48 -22.62 11.87
CA ASP A 618 32.29 -23.87 12.64
C ASP A 618 33.61 -24.54 13.05
N ALA A 619 34.63 -24.40 12.23
CA ALA A 619 35.96 -24.94 12.51
C ALA A 619 36.69 -24.22 13.67
N LEU A 620 36.25 -23.00 14.01
CA LEU A 620 36.81 -22.21 15.12
C LEU A 620 36.09 -22.44 16.44
N HIS A 621 34.89 -23.05 16.47
CA HIS A 621 34.12 -23.26 17.69
C HIS A 621 34.91 -23.96 18.81
N PRO A 622 35.83 -24.93 18.55
CA PRO A 622 36.67 -25.52 19.58
C PRO A 622 37.84 -24.64 20.06
N ASP A 623 38.15 -23.52 19.36
CA ASP A 623 39.26 -22.65 19.76
C ASP A 623 38.89 -21.81 20.99
N PRO A 624 39.66 -21.87 22.10
CA PRO A 624 39.36 -21.10 23.31
C PRO A 624 39.30 -19.58 23.09
N ARG A 625 40.07 -19.06 22.13
CA ARG A 625 40.08 -17.62 21.77
C ARG A 625 38.77 -17.23 21.12
N TYR A 626 38.22 -18.12 20.30
CA TYR A 626 36.92 -17.91 19.67
C TYR A 626 35.79 -17.93 20.70
N GLN A 627 35.79 -18.89 21.62
CA GLN A 627 34.82 -18.95 22.72
C GLN A 627 34.88 -17.72 23.62
N GLU A 628 36.11 -17.22 23.89
CA GLU A 628 36.28 -15.98 24.66
C GLU A 628 35.73 -14.76 23.89
N LEU A 629 35.96 -14.68 22.58
CA LEU A 629 35.37 -13.62 21.74
C LEU A 629 33.84 -13.66 21.79
N ILE A 630 33.21 -14.81 21.62
CA ILE A 630 31.76 -15.00 21.70
C ILE A 630 31.24 -14.55 23.07
N ARG A 631 31.94 -14.89 24.16
CA ARG A 631 31.55 -14.48 25.52
C ARG A 631 31.64 -12.97 25.72
N ARG A 632 32.66 -12.33 25.16
CA ARG A 632 32.82 -10.86 25.22
C ARG A 632 31.73 -10.11 24.48
N ILE A 633 31.15 -10.70 23.43
CA ILE A 633 30.00 -10.16 22.68
C ILE A 633 28.67 -10.49 23.39
N GLY A 634 28.69 -11.45 24.35
CA GLY A 634 27.50 -11.87 25.06
C GLY A 634 26.57 -12.78 24.24
N LEU A 635 27.08 -13.40 23.16
CA LEU A 635 26.31 -14.39 22.39
C LEU A 635 26.23 -15.71 23.17
N PRO A 636 25.16 -16.54 22.97
CA PRO A 636 25.08 -17.86 23.55
C PRO A 636 26.22 -18.75 23.02
N LEU A 637 26.78 -19.61 23.90
CA LEU A 637 27.84 -20.56 23.53
C LEU A 637 27.26 -21.85 22.94
#